data_4775aee6fa7f8cc2005c600d9105d6de
#
_entry.id   4775aee6fa7f8cc2005c600d9105d6de
#
_cell.length_a   1.000
_cell.length_b   1.000
_cell.length_c   1.000
_cell.angle_alpha   90.00
_cell.angle_beta   90.00
_cell.angle_gamma   90.00
#
_symmetry.space_group_name_H-M   'P 1'
#
loop_
_entity.id
_entity.type
_entity.pdbx_description
1 polymer ?
#
loop_
_entity_poly.entity_id
_entity_poly.type
_entity_poly.pdbx_seq_one_letter_code
_entity_poly.pdbx_strand_id
1 'polypeptide(L)'
;MKKAITLALVLCVGGFAAYKLTKHADDIRADVLSEGEKPVWLEADSAAAIDSRIRSDFSLSLAEAAERIRELHPGVTDADIDTFIARHYIEAKTIDGEVRIHRKSPRNLGLLNPEYNGGITDRGYDAKPERLAYVDSVLSYYRGKNSKGLAHKVKFRFSIDVPYDKSLEGDSIRVWMPVPLEGELCDRQEDVEILSTVPADYVLSGDRSVHNTISFVLPAPAEGDTAHFEYVGSYVCKGKFVSAADVDKNIKPYDKSADLYKRYTAMEAPHVVRLDSLARAIVGDETNPHRQSELVADYIMQYPWAGAREYSTIKCIPEYVLRERHGDCGQVSLLYISLMRSLGVPARWESGWMIHPGEKNYHDWAEVYFEGVGWVPVDVSFGRYGNTSDADARTFYSHGMDAHRFATNKGVCGDLYPAKRFVRSETVDFQAGEVECSRGNLFYPGWDSSFTLLSVEPVEY
;
A
#
# COMPACT_ATOMS: atom_id res chain seq x y z
N MET A 1 50.87 -2.37 2.41
CA MET A 1 50.29 -2.67 3.72
C MET A 1 49.14 -1.71 4.10
N LYS A 2 49.27 -0.36 4.02
CA LYS A 2 48.17 0.54 4.39
C LYS A 2 46.87 0.41 3.60
N LYS A 3 46.92 0.11 2.29
CA LYS A 3 45.72 -0.09 1.46
C LYS A 3 44.95 -1.39 1.75
N ALA A 4 45.65 -2.45 2.16
CA ALA A 4 45.02 -3.72 2.54
C ALA A 4 44.29 -3.62 3.90
N ILE A 5 44.81 -2.84 4.83
CA ILE A 5 44.22 -2.62 6.15
C ILE A 5 42.93 -1.77 6.02
N THR A 6 42.93 -0.77 5.13
CA THR A 6 41.74 0.09 4.91
C THR A 6 40.61 -0.72 4.26
N LEU A 7 40.91 -1.62 3.31
CA LEU A 7 39.92 -2.45 2.66
C LEU A 7 39.32 -3.49 3.64
N ALA A 8 40.16 -4.10 4.49
CA ALA A 8 39.70 -5.02 5.52
C ALA A 8 38.81 -4.35 6.59
N LEU A 9 39.11 -3.09 6.97
CA LEU A 9 38.28 -2.33 7.90
C LEU A 9 36.92 -1.95 7.30
N VAL A 10 36.88 -1.60 6.01
CA VAL A 10 35.62 -1.27 5.30
C VAL A 10 34.73 -2.51 5.16
N LEU A 11 35.33 -3.67 4.85
CA LEU A 11 34.59 -4.95 4.79
C LEU A 11 34.09 -5.40 6.16
N CYS A 12 34.87 -5.22 7.23
CA CYS A 12 34.43 -5.54 8.61
C CYS A 12 33.31 -4.59 9.10
N VAL A 13 33.37 -3.31 8.79
CA VAL A 13 32.33 -2.35 9.17
C VAL A 13 31.05 -2.59 8.35
N GLY A 14 31.16 -2.89 7.06
CA GLY A 14 30.02 -3.26 6.22
C GLY A 14 29.37 -4.57 6.68
N GLY A 15 30.15 -5.59 6.96
CA GLY A 15 29.65 -6.87 7.49
C GLY A 15 29.01 -6.75 8.88
N PHE A 16 29.57 -5.91 9.76
CA PHE A 16 29.02 -5.69 11.10
C PHE A 16 27.74 -4.85 11.06
N ALA A 17 27.64 -3.89 10.15
CA ALA A 17 26.41 -3.13 9.91
C ALA A 17 25.31 -4.01 9.30
N ALA A 18 25.63 -4.85 8.30
CA ALA A 18 24.71 -5.82 7.73
C ALA A 18 24.26 -6.85 8.78
N TYR A 19 25.15 -7.37 9.59
CA TYR A 19 24.83 -8.29 10.70
C TYR A 19 23.93 -7.66 11.77
N LYS A 20 24.19 -6.38 12.16
CA LYS A 20 23.30 -5.65 13.08
C LYS A 20 21.94 -5.37 12.48
N LEU A 21 21.86 -5.06 11.18
CA LEU A 21 20.59 -4.77 10.49
C LEU A 21 19.76 -6.05 10.34
N THR A 22 20.37 -7.18 9.99
CA THR A 22 19.66 -8.49 9.92
C THR A 22 19.20 -8.95 11.29
N LYS A 23 20.05 -8.83 12.32
CA LYS A 23 19.67 -9.17 13.69
C LYS A 23 18.53 -8.29 14.20
N HIS A 24 18.56 -6.99 13.95
CA HIS A 24 17.46 -6.08 14.30
C HIS A 24 16.16 -6.40 13.54
N ALA A 25 16.24 -6.87 12.28
CA ALA A 25 15.11 -7.35 11.53
C ALA A 25 14.47 -8.61 12.12
N ASP A 26 15.32 -9.55 12.56
CA ASP A 26 14.84 -10.79 13.19
C ASP A 26 14.29 -10.52 14.59
N ASP A 27 14.88 -9.60 15.34
CA ASP A 27 14.35 -9.12 16.63
C ASP A 27 12.97 -8.45 16.47
N ILE A 28 12.80 -7.61 15.43
CA ILE A 28 11.49 -7.00 15.10
C ILE A 28 10.46 -8.07 14.75
N ARG A 29 10.85 -9.13 14.05
CA ARG A 29 9.95 -10.24 13.68
C ARG A 29 9.63 -11.14 14.88
N ALA A 30 10.59 -11.37 15.75
CA ALA A 30 10.38 -12.10 17.01
C ALA A 30 9.38 -11.37 17.91
N ASP A 31 9.43 -10.03 17.95
CA ASP A 31 8.46 -9.21 18.69
C ASP A 31 7.03 -9.31 18.13
N VAL A 32 6.85 -9.46 16.80
CA VAL A 32 5.52 -9.70 16.22
C VAL A 32 4.95 -11.06 16.62
N LEU A 33 5.82 -12.05 16.83
CA LEU A 33 5.44 -13.40 17.24
C LEU A 33 5.54 -13.61 18.75
N SER A 34 6.20 -12.71 19.50
CA SER A 34 6.31 -12.80 20.95
C SER A 34 5.00 -12.44 21.64
N GLU A 35 4.80 -12.95 22.86
CA GLU A 35 3.62 -12.66 23.67
C GLU A 35 3.61 -11.25 24.29
N GLY A 36 4.68 -10.45 24.10
CA GLY A 36 4.75 -9.08 24.56
C GLY A 36 3.85 -8.15 23.75
N GLU A 37 3.10 -7.29 24.42
CA GLU A 37 2.22 -6.22 23.91
C GLU A 37 1.52 -6.54 22.56
N LYS A 38 0.70 -7.60 22.57
CA LYS A 38 -0.25 -7.82 21.47
C LYS A 38 -1.30 -6.72 21.53
N PRO A 39 -1.63 -6.07 20.41
CA PRO A 39 -2.86 -5.25 20.37
C PRO A 39 -4.03 -6.07 20.87
N VAL A 40 -4.97 -5.44 21.57
CA VAL A 40 -6.13 -6.11 22.22
C VAL A 40 -6.94 -7.01 21.27
N TRP A 41 -6.87 -6.71 19.97
CA TRP A 41 -7.53 -7.49 18.91
C TRP A 41 -6.69 -8.65 18.35
N LEU A 42 -5.46 -8.89 18.86
CA LEU A 42 -4.64 -10.07 18.53
C LEU A 42 -4.87 -11.14 19.61
N GLU A 43 -5.75 -12.09 19.35
CA GLU A 43 -5.94 -13.28 20.20
C GLU A 43 -4.80 -14.29 20.03
N ALA A 44 -4.78 -15.36 20.85
CA ALA A 44 -3.74 -16.39 20.81
C ALA A 44 -3.57 -17.03 19.41
N ASP A 45 -4.67 -17.21 18.68
CA ASP A 45 -4.68 -17.75 17.31
C ASP A 45 -3.98 -16.85 16.29
N SER A 46 -3.81 -15.57 16.61
CA SER A 46 -3.18 -14.58 15.73
C SER A 46 -1.69 -14.82 15.55
N ALA A 47 -0.98 -15.28 16.58
CA ALA A 47 0.45 -15.60 16.46
C ALA A 47 0.66 -16.76 15.49
N ALA A 48 -0.17 -17.80 15.57
CA ALA A 48 -0.17 -18.93 14.62
C ALA A 48 -0.54 -18.46 13.20
N ALA A 49 -1.52 -17.56 13.06
CA ALA A 49 -1.92 -17.02 11.78
C ALA A 49 -0.81 -16.17 11.14
N ILE A 50 -0.12 -15.34 11.93
CA ILE A 50 1.02 -14.54 11.45
C ILE A 50 2.21 -15.45 11.09
N ASP A 51 2.52 -16.46 11.89
CA ASP A 51 3.57 -17.44 11.58
C ASP A 51 3.27 -18.18 10.26
N SER A 52 2.04 -18.64 10.07
CA SER A 52 1.59 -19.27 8.82
C SER A 52 1.79 -18.37 7.61
N ARG A 53 1.52 -17.07 7.73
CA ARG A 53 1.73 -16.08 6.65
C ARG A 53 3.20 -15.84 6.38
N ILE A 54 4.03 -15.76 7.43
CA ILE A 54 5.48 -15.66 7.29
C ILE A 54 6.00 -16.86 6.51
N ARG A 55 5.57 -18.08 6.85
CA ARG A 55 5.95 -19.32 6.15
C ARG A 55 5.45 -19.35 4.71
N SER A 56 4.25 -18.84 4.45
CA SER A 56 3.71 -18.69 3.09
C SER A 56 4.53 -17.71 2.25
N ASP A 57 4.94 -16.58 2.81
CA ASP A 57 5.79 -15.61 2.13
C ASP A 57 7.21 -16.14 1.89
N PHE A 58 7.80 -16.83 2.88
CA PHE A 58 9.13 -17.42 2.80
C PHE A 58 9.04 -18.92 2.50
N SER A 59 8.29 -19.28 1.47
CA SER A 59 8.00 -20.67 1.13
C SER A 59 9.10 -21.37 0.34
N LEU A 60 10.01 -20.64 -0.31
CA LEU A 60 11.07 -21.27 -1.11
C LEU A 60 12.26 -21.67 -0.24
N SER A 61 12.79 -22.86 -0.46
CA SER A 61 14.15 -23.21 -0.05
C SER A 61 15.17 -22.38 -0.87
N LEU A 62 16.40 -22.30 -0.38
CA LEU A 62 17.48 -21.63 -1.12
C LEU A 62 17.71 -22.28 -2.51
N ALA A 63 17.63 -23.61 -2.59
CA ALA A 63 17.78 -24.35 -3.82
C ALA A 63 16.67 -24.05 -4.85
N GLU A 64 15.40 -24.08 -4.42
CA GLU A 64 14.26 -23.74 -5.28
C GLU A 64 14.32 -22.28 -5.77
N ALA A 65 14.70 -21.36 -4.90
CA ALA A 65 14.87 -19.96 -5.28
C ALA A 65 15.99 -19.79 -6.30
N ALA A 66 17.14 -20.46 -6.09
CA ALA A 66 18.27 -20.42 -7.02
C ALA A 66 17.91 -21.00 -8.40
N GLU A 67 17.14 -22.10 -8.45
CA GLU A 67 16.64 -22.68 -9.69
C GLU A 67 15.75 -21.68 -10.44
N ARG A 68 14.72 -21.11 -9.78
CA ARG A 68 13.81 -20.11 -10.39
C ARG A 68 14.53 -18.83 -10.82
N ILE A 69 15.57 -18.42 -10.10
CA ILE A 69 16.40 -17.27 -10.49
C ILE A 69 17.18 -17.60 -11.77
N ARG A 70 17.77 -18.79 -11.88
CA ARG A 70 18.51 -19.22 -13.07
C ARG A 70 17.64 -19.41 -14.30
N GLU A 71 16.38 -19.80 -14.12
CA GLU A 71 15.39 -19.81 -15.22
C GLU A 71 15.17 -18.40 -15.80
N LEU A 72 15.13 -17.36 -14.95
CA LEU A 72 14.93 -15.97 -15.37
C LEU A 72 16.25 -15.29 -15.79
N HIS A 73 17.36 -15.64 -15.16
CA HIS A 73 18.67 -15.03 -15.31
C HIS A 73 19.75 -16.13 -15.46
N PRO A 74 19.90 -16.74 -16.66
CA PRO A 74 20.90 -17.77 -16.91
C PRO A 74 22.34 -17.28 -16.63
N GLY A 75 23.11 -18.07 -15.92
CA GLY A 75 24.50 -17.76 -15.55
C GLY A 75 24.69 -17.29 -14.11
N VAL A 76 23.62 -17.09 -13.34
CA VAL A 76 23.72 -16.80 -11.90
C VAL A 76 24.31 -17.99 -11.15
N THR A 77 25.37 -17.75 -10.38
CA THR A 77 26.06 -18.73 -9.55
C THR A 77 25.53 -18.74 -8.12
N ASP A 78 25.95 -19.73 -7.30
CA ASP A 78 25.59 -19.74 -5.87
C ASP A 78 26.24 -18.58 -5.11
N ALA A 79 27.45 -18.16 -5.49
CA ALA A 79 28.11 -17.00 -4.89
C ALA A 79 27.37 -15.67 -5.22
N ASP A 80 26.71 -15.59 -6.37
CA ASP A 80 25.86 -14.45 -6.71
C ASP A 80 24.62 -14.43 -5.83
N ILE A 81 23.99 -15.59 -5.57
CA ILE A 81 22.83 -15.70 -4.66
C ILE A 81 23.18 -15.17 -3.27
N ASP A 82 24.30 -15.57 -2.69
CA ASP A 82 24.76 -15.07 -1.38
C ASP A 82 24.97 -13.55 -1.42
N THR A 83 25.52 -13.03 -2.50
CA THR A 83 25.70 -11.59 -2.72
C THR A 83 24.38 -10.87 -2.83
N PHE A 84 23.39 -11.44 -3.52
CA PHE A 84 22.06 -10.84 -3.69
C PHE A 84 21.29 -10.80 -2.36
N ILE A 85 21.43 -11.82 -1.53
CA ILE A 85 20.87 -11.81 -0.16
C ILE A 85 21.54 -10.70 0.67
N ALA A 86 22.88 -10.61 0.64
CA ALA A 86 23.63 -9.60 1.38
C ALA A 86 23.32 -8.15 0.93
N ARG A 87 22.90 -7.96 -0.32
CA ARG A 87 22.52 -6.66 -0.90
C ARG A 87 21.03 -6.37 -0.87
N HIS A 88 20.22 -7.23 -0.25
CA HIS A 88 18.76 -7.12 -0.18
C HIS A 88 18.03 -7.16 -1.53
N TYR A 89 18.65 -7.72 -2.59
CA TYR A 89 17.95 -8.01 -3.84
C TYR A 89 17.10 -9.28 -3.74
N ILE A 90 17.45 -10.15 -2.79
CA ILE A 90 16.70 -11.37 -2.41
C ILE A 90 16.42 -11.28 -0.91
N GLU A 91 15.15 -11.37 -0.53
CA GLU A 91 14.77 -11.38 0.86
C GLU A 91 14.80 -12.80 1.43
N ALA A 92 15.62 -13.01 2.47
CA ALA A 92 15.81 -14.29 3.14
C ALA A 92 15.46 -14.21 4.62
N LYS A 93 15.00 -15.33 5.19
CA LYS A 93 14.70 -15.49 6.61
C LYS A 93 15.05 -16.88 7.09
N THR A 94 15.63 -16.99 8.28
CA THR A 94 15.80 -18.31 8.94
C THR A 94 14.49 -18.69 9.63
N ILE A 95 13.94 -19.86 9.26
CA ILE A 95 12.73 -20.45 9.85
C ILE A 95 13.07 -21.89 10.22
N ASP A 96 12.87 -22.27 11.49
CA ASP A 96 13.20 -23.61 12.02
C ASP A 96 14.64 -24.06 11.73
N GLY A 97 15.59 -23.11 11.73
CA GLY A 97 17.00 -23.37 11.46
C GLY A 97 17.37 -23.42 9.97
N GLU A 98 16.42 -23.33 9.04
CA GLU A 98 16.64 -23.34 7.60
C GLU A 98 16.50 -21.94 7.00
N VAL A 99 17.38 -21.60 6.04
CA VAL A 99 17.25 -20.37 5.25
C VAL A 99 16.12 -20.55 4.25
N ARG A 100 15.11 -19.72 4.37
CA ARG A 100 13.95 -19.66 3.48
C ARG A 100 13.95 -18.34 2.72
N ILE A 101 13.54 -18.38 1.46
CA ILE A 101 13.54 -17.23 0.55
C ILE A 101 12.10 -16.78 0.28
N HIS A 102 11.91 -15.46 0.28
CA HIS A 102 10.63 -14.87 -0.07
C HIS A 102 10.20 -15.27 -1.48
N ARG A 103 8.96 -15.76 -1.63
CA ARG A 103 8.42 -16.36 -2.86
C ARG A 103 8.46 -15.47 -4.09
N LYS A 104 8.46 -14.13 -3.89
CA LYS A 104 8.55 -13.16 -4.99
C LYS A 104 9.99 -12.74 -5.31
N SER A 105 10.99 -13.14 -4.49
CA SER A 105 12.39 -12.74 -4.68
C SER A 105 12.96 -13.08 -6.07
N PRO A 106 12.68 -14.25 -6.69
CA PRO A 106 13.18 -14.52 -8.03
C PRO A 106 12.75 -13.47 -9.07
N ARG A 107 11.48 -13.03 -9.02
CA ARG A 107 10.96 -11.96 -9.86
C ARG A 107 11.50 -10.59 -9.44
N ASN A 108 11.53 -10.32 -8.13
CA ASN A 108 11.99 -9.05 -7.59
C ASN A 108 13.45 -8.78 -7.91
N LEU A 109 14.31 -9.79 -8.01
CA LEU A 109 15.70 -9.65 -8.42
C LEU A 109 15.84 -8.88 -9.74
N GLY A 110 15.00 -9.20 -10.73
CA GLY A 110 14.98 -8.51 -12.02
C GLY A 110 14.48 -7.06 -11.96
N LEU A 111 13.86 -6.65 -10.84
CA LEU A 111 13.40 -5.27 -10.61
C LEU A 111 14.41 -4.48 -9.77
N LEU A 112 15.08 -5.15 -8.84
CA LEU A 112 15.91 -4.53 -7.80
C LEU A 112 17.39 -4.45 -8.19
N ASN A 113 17.90 -5.43 -8.93
CA ASN A 113 19.32 -5.47 -9.29
C ASN A 113 19.58 -4.69 -10.58
N PRO A 114 20.44 -3.64 -10.56
CA PRO A 114 20.76 -2.84 -11.74
C PRO A 114 21.31 -3.64 -12.93
N GLU A 115 21.94 -4.79 -12.69
CA GLU A 115 22.45 -5.66 -13.77
C GLU A 115 21.32 -6.31 -14.58
N TYR A 116 20.14 -6.49 -13.98
CA TYR A 116 19.00 -7.19 -14.61
C TYR A 116 17.82 -6.27 -14.93
N ASN A 117 17.78 -5.06 -14.34
CA ASN A 117 16.70 -4.09 -14.58
C ASN A 117 17.04 -3.06 -15.67
N GLY A 118 18.11 -3.26 -16.43
CA GLY A 118 18.57 -2.32 -17.46
C GLY A 118 19.25 -1.06 -16.92
N GLY A 119 19.69 -1.08 -15.65
CA GLY A 119 20.33 0.05 -14.98
C GLY A 119 19.35 1.12 -14.51
N ILE A 120 18.07 0.82 -14.47
CA ILE A 120 17.04 1.74 -13.94
C ILE A 120 17.22 1.85 -12.42
N THR A 121 17.76 2.99 -12.00
CA THR A 121 17.97 3.34 -10.58
C THR A 121 16.97 4.34 -10.06
N ASP A 122 16.14 4.89 -10.94
CA ASP A 122 15.19 5.98 -10.71
C ASP A 122 13.79 5.51 -11.13
N ARG A 123 12.76 5.91 -10.40
CA ARG A 123 11.36 5.67 -10.76
C ARG A 123 10.84 6.62 -11.85
N GLY A 124 11.67 7.49 -12.39
CA GLY A 124 11.36 8.22 -13.60
C GLY A 124 11.24 7.25 -14.77
N TYR A 125 10.02 6.89 -15.14
CA TYR A 125 9.76 5.98 -16.25
C TYR A 125 8.84 6.63 -17.29
N ASP A 126 8.94 6.09 -18.49
CA ASP A 126 8.01 6.48 -19.54
C ASP A 126 6.63 5.90 -19.24
N ALA A 127 5.66 6.78 -19.06
CA ALA A 127 4.28 6.35 -18.87
C ALA A 127 3.73 5.77 -20.18
N LYS A 128 2.88 4.75 -20.05
CA LYS A 128 2.07 4.26 -21.16
C LYS A 128 1.21 5.42 -21.72
N PRO A 129 0.97 5.48 -23.04
CA PRO A 129 0.16 6.53 -23.64
C PRO A 129 -1.22 6.72 -22.99
N GLU A 130 -1.87 5.61 -22.61
CA GLU A 130 -3.17 5.61 -21.95
C GLU A 130 -3.11 6.31 -20.61
N ARG A 131 -2.04 6.12 -19.84
CA ARG A 131 -1.86 6.76 -18.53
C ARG A 131 -1.61 8.26 -18.68
N LEU A 132 -0.82 8.69 -19.68
CA LEU A 132 -0.68 10.11 -20.01
C LEU A 132 -2.03 10.72 -20.41
N ALA A 133 -2.86 10.00 -21.16
CA ALA A 133 -4.18 10.49 -21.55
C ALA A 133 -5.11 10.73 -20.34
N TYR A 134 -5.03 9.91 -19.28
CA TYR A 134 -5.79 10.15 -18.04
C TYR A 134 -5.30 11.41 -17.32
N VAL A 135 -4.00 11.61 -17.25
CA VAL A 135 -3.40 12.84 -16.70
C VAL A 135 -3.82 14.07 -17.52
N ASP A 136 -3.69 14.00 -18.84
CA ASP A 136 -4.04 15.10 -19.75
C ASP A 136 -5.53 15.47 -19.67
N SER A 137 -6.41 14.50 -19.42
CA SER A 137 -7.84 14.75 -19.25
C SER A 137 -8.10 15.64 -18.03
N VAL A 138 -7.46 15.32 -16.88
CA VAL A 138 -7.58 16.11 -15.66
C VAL A 138 -6.94 17.49 -15.86
N LEU A 139 -5.71 17.58 -16.37
CA LEU A 139 -5.02 18.85 -16.62
C LEU A 139 -5.78 19.74 -17.59
N SER A 140 -6.43 19.18 -18.60
CA SER A 140 -7.24 19.92 -19.57
C SER A 140 -8.40 20.66 -18.90
N TYR A 141 -9.04 20.04 -17.92
CA TYR A 141 -10.09 20.69 -17.13
C TYR A 141 -9.53 21.88 -16.33
N TYR A 142 -8.49 21.65 -15.52
CA TYR A 142 -7.89 22.69 -14.68
C TYR A 142 -7.26 23.84 -15.48
N ARG A 143 -6.95 23.60 -16.74
CA ARG A 143 -6.48 24.63 -17.71
C ARG A 143 -7.61 25.28 -18.50
N GLY A 144 -8.87 25.01 -18.16
CA GLY A 144 -10.05 25.59 -18.82
C GLY A 144 -10.26 25.16 -20.26
N LYS A 145 -9.73 24.01 -20.68
CA LYS A 145 -9.79 23.54 -22.08
C LYS A 145 -10.95 22.57 -22.33
N ASN A 146 -11.19 21.61 -21.44
CA ASN A 146 -12.20 20.56 -21.62
C ASN A 146 -12.57 19.92 -20.27
N SER A 147 -13.86 19.65 -20.05
CA SER A 147 -14.37 18.95 -18.87
C SER A 147 -14.49 17.43 -19.06
N LYS A 148 -14.40 16.93 -20.29
CA LYS A 148 -14.51 15.51 -20.58
C LYS A 148 -13.32 14.76 -20.01
N GLY A 149 -13.61 13.70 -19.20
CA GLY A 149 -12.60 12.87 -18.57
C GLY A 149 -12.08 13.39 -17.22
N LEU A 150 -12.59 14.52 -16.71
CA LEU A 150 -12.34 14.92 -15.32
C LEU A 150 -12.98 13.93 -14.35
N ALA A 151 -14.17 13.44 -14.66
CA ALA A 151 -14.92 12.54 -13.79
C ALA A 151 -15.51 11.37 -14.58
N HIS A 152 -15.68 10.25 -13.88
CA HIS A 152 -16.28 9.04 -14.41
C HIS A 152 -17.32 8.50 -13.45
N LYS A 153 -18.51 8.15 -13.97
CA LYS A 153 -19.47 7.31 -13.27
C LYS A 153 -19.04 5.86 -13.44
N VAL A 154 -18.75 5.22 -12.33
CA VAL A 154 -18.29 3.84 -12.25
C VAL A 154 -19.41 2.98 -11.71
N LYS A 155 -19.79 1.95 -12.45
CA LYS A 155 -20.68 0.88 -11.96
C LYS A 155 -19.85 -0.40 -11.82
N PHE A 156 -20.00 -1.08 -10.70
CA PHE A 156 -19.18 -2.23 -10.38
C PHE A 156 -19.97 -3.29 -9.61
N ARG A 157 -19.39 -4.50 -9.57
CA ARG A 157 -19.83 -5.61 -8.74
C ARG A 157 -18.67 -6.04 -7.86
N PHE A 158 -18.94 -6.23 -6.58
CA PHE A 158 -18.02 -6.86 -5.63
C PHE A 158 -18.68 -8.13 -5.08
N SER A 159 -17.94 -9.24 -5.07
CA SER A 159 -18.43 -10.50 -4.51
C SER A 159 -17.38 -11.20 -3.66
N ILE A 160 -17.86 -11.99 -2.69
CA ILE A 160 -17.08 -12.95 -1.93
C ILE A 160 -17.79 -14.29 -1.97
N ASP A 161 -17.03 -15.32 -2.30
CA ASP A 161 -17.48 -16.70 -2.36
C ASP A 161 -16.75 -17.52 -1.29
N VAL A 162 -17.53 -18.19 -0.43
CA VAL A 162 -16.99 -19.08 0.62
C VAL A 162 -17.47 -20.50 0.31
N PRO A 163 -16.60 -21.37 -0.24
CA PRO A 163 -16.95 -22.75 -0.54
C PRO A 163 -17.19 -23.54 0.74
N TYR A 164 -17.93 -24.64 0.62
CA TYR A 164 -18.09 -25.58 1.72
C TYR A 164 -16.74 -26.07 2.26
N ASP A 165 -16.61 -26.03 3.58
CA ASP A 165 -15.58 -26.72 4.31
C ASP A 165 -16.21 -27.38 5.53
N LYS A 166 -15.89 -28.66 5.77
CA LYS A 166 -16.44 -29.44 6.89
C LYS A 166 -16.22 -28.77 8.25
N SER A 167 -15.14 -27.99 8.39
CA SER A 167 -14.86 -27.23 9.61
C SER A 167 -15.86 -26.11 9.87
N LEU A 168 -16.67 -25.73 8.87
CA LEU A 168 -17.67 -24.64 8.96
C LEU A 168 -19.08 -25.15 9.22
N GLU A 169 -19.31 -26.49 9.23
CA GLU A 169 -20.65 -27.05 9.42
C GLU A 169 -21.35 -26.51 10.69
N GLY A 170 -22.59 -26.06 10.51
CA GLY A 170 -23.45 -25.53 11.55
C GLY A 170 -23.08 -24.13 12.05
N ASP A 171 -22.15 -23.46 11.39
CA ASP A 171 -21.71 -22.11 11.71
C ASP A 171 -22.43 -21.04 10.88
N SER A 172 -22.10 -19.79 11.11
CA SER A 172 -22.46 -18.65 10.29
C SER A 172 -21.20 -17.96 9.76
N ILE A 173 -21.28 -17.53 8.51
CA ILE A 173 -20.22 -16.78 7.84
C ILE A 173 -20.60 -15.30 7.86
N ARG A 174 -19.68 -14.46 8.33
CA ARG A 174 -19.77 -13.01 8.20
C ARG A 174 -18.69 -12.51 7.27
N VAL A 175 -19.08 -11.62 6.35
CA VAL A 175 -18.16 -10.99 5.42
C VAL A 175 -18.24 -9.48 5.53
N TRP A 176 -17.14 -8.81 5.18
CA TRP A 176 -17.05 -7.38 4.95
C TRP A 176 -16.45 -7.17 3.57
N MET A 177 -17.04 -6.29 2.79
CA MET A 177 -16.53 -5.88 1.49
C MET A 177 -16.28 -4.38 1.46
N PRO A 178 -15.26 -3.90 0.75
CA PRO A 178 -14.97 -2.47 0.65
C PRO A 178 -16.06 -1.73 -0.12
N VAL A 179 -16.38 -0.52 0.34
CA VAL A 179 -17.33 0.41 -0.28
C VAL A 179 -16.62 1.73 -0.56
N PRO A 180 -16.90 2.44 -1.67
CA PRO A 180 -16.29 3.74 -1.95
C PRO A 180 -16.50 4.71 -0.80
N LEU A 181 -15.47 5.48 -0.47
CA LEU A 181 -15.58 6.66 0.39
C LEU A 181 -16.29 7.79 -0.37
N GLU A 182 -16.89 8.72 0.37
CA GLU A 182 -17.44 9.96 -0.19
C GLU A 182 -17.39 11.13 0.80
N GLY A 183 -17.68 12.33 0.32
CA GLY A 183 -17.83 13.54 1.12
C GLY A 183 -16.53 13.96 1.81
N GLU A 184 -16.57 14.23 3.12
CA GLU A 184 -15.40 14.68 3.90
C GLU A 184 -14.28 13.64 3.98
N LEU A 185 -14.61 12.36 3.78
CA LEU A 185 -13.62 11.29 3.76
C LEU A 185 -12.87 11.23 2.44
N CYS A 186 -13.53 11.51 1.32
CA CYS A 186 -12.91 11.56 -0.01
C CYS A 186 -13.66 12.56 -0.90
N ASP A 187 -13.13 13.76 -1.07
CA ASP A 187 -13.73 14.84 -1.89
C ASP A 187 -13.67 14.57 -3.41
N ARG A 188 -13.01 13.47 -3.79
CA ARG A 188 -12.91 13.01 -5.18
C ARG A 188 -13.97 11.96 -5.56
N GLN A 189 -14.73 11.47 -4.58
CA GLN A 189 -15.80 10.49 -4.80
C GLN A 189 -17.11 11.01 -4.27
N GLU A 190 -18.18 10.80 -5.03
CA GLU A 190 -19.54 11.24 -4.71
C GLU A 190 -20.59 10.31 -5.33
N ASP A 191 -21.84 10.51 -4.96
CA ASP A 191 -23.00 9.75 -5.48
C ASP A 191 -22.80 8.24 -5.30
N VAL A 192 -22.33 7.80 -4.12
CA VAL A 192 -22.16 6.39 -3.81
C VAL A 192 -23.53 5.73 -3.58
N GLU A 193 -23.86 4.77 -4.42
CA GLU A 193 -25.14 4.06 -4.39
C GLU A 193 -24.92 2.55 -4.30
N ILE A 194 -25.68 1.87 -3.44
CA ILE A 194 -25.83 0.42 -3.44
C ILE A 194 -27.06 0.07 -4.27
N LEU A 195 -26.85 -0.56 -5.43
CA LEU A 195 -27.89 -0.82 -6.42
C LEU A 195 -28.59 -2.17 -6.19
N SER A 196 -27.86 -3.19 -5.74
CA SER A 196 -28.41 -4.49 -5.37
C SER A 196 -27.45 -5.24 -4.46
N THR A 197 -28.00 -6.18 -3.67
CA THR A 197 -27.21 -7.00 -2.73
C THR A 197 -27.69 -8.45 -2.71
N VAL A 198 -26.78 -9.37 -2.44
CA VAL A 198 -27.04 -10.77 -2.11
C VAL A 198 -26.16 -11.12 -0.90
N PRO A 199 -26.76 -11.48 0.26
CA PRO A 199 -28.18 -11.44 0.60
C PRO A 199 -28.76 -10.01 0.67
N ALA A 200 -30.08 -9.88 0.84
CA ALA A 200 -30.76 -8.58 0.90
C ALA A 200 -30.39 -7.77 2.15
N ASP A 201 -30.19 -8.43 3.28
CA ASP A 201 -29.88 -7.80 4.56
C ASP A 201 -28.37 -7.52 4.67
N TYR A 202 -28.03 -6.27 4.95
CA TYR A 202 -26.63 -5.82 5.08
C TYR A 202 -26.50 -4.70 6.11
N VAL A 203 -25.24 -4.42 6.49
CA VAL A 203 -24.88 -3.30 7.37
C VAL A 203 -23.76 -2.50 6.74
N LEU A 204 -23.94 -1.18 6.64
CA LEU A 204 -22.88 -0.24 6.20
C LEU A 204 -22.12 0.32 7.40
N SER A 205 -20.81 0.51 7.26
CA SER A 205 -20.00 1.17 8.29
C SER A 205 -20.28 2.67 8.37
N GLY A 206 -20.45 3.35 7.26
CA GLY A 206 -20.48 4.80 7.21
C GLY A 206 -19.18 5.40 7.77
N ASP A 207 -19.30 6.41 8.65
CA ASP A 207 -18.18 7.11 9.28
C ASP A 207 -17.62 6.42 10.55
N ARG A 208 -18.14 5.22 10.89
CA ARG A 208 -17.76 4.47 12.10
C ARG A 208 -16.41 3.73 11.98
N SER A 209 -15.78 3.77 10.84
CA SER A 209 -14.47 3.16 10.59
C SER A 209 -13.69 3.97 9.57
N VAL A 210 -12.36 3.85 9.59
CA VAL A 210 -11.47 4.36 8.53
C VAL A 210 -11.54 3.48 7.28
N HIS A 211 -12.11 2.27 7.39
CA HIS A 211 -12.39 1.34 6.31
C HIS A 211 -13.89 1.36 6.01
N ASN A 212 -14.29 1.89 4.86
CA ASN A 212 -15.70 1.90 4.49
C ASN A 212 -16.15 0.53 4.02
N THR A 213 -17.17 -0.04 4.68
CA THR A 213 -17.56 -1.44 4.51
C THR A 213 -19.06 -1.65 4.36
N ILE A 214 -19.41 -2.68 3.58
CA ILE A 214 -20.69 -3.36 3.61
C ILE A 214 -20.50 -4.76 4.17
N SER A 215 -21.30 -5.16 5.16
CA SER A 215 -21.18 -6.45 5.86
C SER A 215 -22.45 -7.27 5.71
N PHE A 216 -22.28 -8.58 5.54
CA PHE A 216 -23.34 -9.57 5.40
C PHE A 216 -23.13 -10.76 6.34
N VAL A 217 -24.20 -11.49 6.60
CA VAL A 217 -24.16 -12.77 7.33
C VAL A 217 -25.05 -13.80 6.64
N LEU A 218 -24.49 -15.00 6.41
CA LEU A 218 -25.24 -16.18 5.96
C LEU A 218 -24.87 -17.38 6.83
N PRO A 219 -25.72 -18.43 6.90
CA PRO A 219 -25.31 -19.75 7.35
C PRO A 219 -24.13 -20.26 6.51
N ALA A 220 -23.25 -21.06 7.10
CA ALA A 220 -22.24 -21.79 6.36
C ALA A 220 -22.87 -22.70 5.29
N PRO A 221 -22.26 -22.84 4.10
CA PRO A 221 -22.82 -23.63 3.02
C PRO A 221 -22.87 -25.12 3.36
N ALA A 222 -23.83 -25.84 2.80
CA ALA A 222 -23.87 -27.29 2.85
C ALA A 222 -22.83 -27.92 1.93
N GLU A 223 -22.56 -29.23 2.11
CA GLU A 223 -21.61 -29.97 1.26
C GLU A 223 -21.98 -29.85 -0.23
N GLY A 224 -21.01 -29.40 -1.03
CA GLY A 224 -21.15 -29.16 -2.46
C GLY A 224 -21.66 -27.75 -2.82
N ASP A 225 -22.03 -26.93 -1.84
CA ASP A 225 -22.52 -25.57 -2.04
C ASP A 225 -21.41 -24.51 -1.76
N THR A 226 -21.73 -23.25 -2.07
CA THR A 226 -20.91 -22.06 -1.79
C THR A 226 -21.80 -20.97 -1.22
N ALA A 227 -21.39 -20.36 -0.12
CA ALA A 227 -22.03 -19.14 0.38
C ALA A 227 -21.57 -17.96 -0.47
N HIS A 228 -22.51 -17.38 -1.21
CA HIS A 228 -22.26 -16.26 -2.12
C HIS A 228 -22.75 -14.95 -1.52
N PHE A 229 -21.85 -13.97 -1.49
CA PHE A 229 -22.11 -12.60 -1.06
C PHE A 229 -21.76 -11.66 -2.21
N GLU A 230 -22.69 -10.76 -2.55
CA GLU A 230 -22.49 -9.83 -3.66
C GLU A 230 -23.15 -8.49 -3.37
N TYR A 231 -22.55 -7.42 -3.83
CA TYR A 231 -23.25 -6.17 -4.06
C TYR A 231 -22.85 -5.54 -5.39
N VAL A 232 -23.82 -4.87 -6.02
CA VAL A 232 -23.58 -4.00 -7.16
C VAL A 232 -23.72 -2.57 -6.66
N GLY A 233 -22.74 -1.74 -6.98
CA GLY A 233 -22.73 -0.33 -6.61
C GLY A 233 -22.39 0.57 -7.77
N SER A 234 -22.60 1.87 -7.56
CA SER A 234 -22.09 2.92 -8.43
C SER A 234 -21.58 4.10 -7.62
N TYR A 235 -20.69 4.88 -8.21
CA TYR A 235 -20.17 6.14 -7.68
C TYR A 235 -19.61 6.99 -8.81
N VAL A 236 -19.38 8.26 -8.53
CA VAL A 236 -18.64 9.16 -9.42
C VAL A 236 -17.27 9.41 -8.84
N CYS A 237 -16.21 9.19 -9.64
CA CYS A 237 -14.83 9.51 -9.28
C CYS A 237 -14.33 10.68 -10.11
N LYS A 238 -13.74 11.68 -9.44
CA LYS A 238 -13.17 12.88 -10.06
C LYS A 238 -11.66 12.88 -9.98
N GLY A 239 -11.02 13.35 -11.03
CA GLY A 239 -9.63 13.75 -10.98
C GLY A 239 -9.45 15.04 -10.18
N LYS A 240 -8.32 15.15 -9.50
CA LYS A 240 -7.92 16.33 -8.73
C LYS A 240 -6.52 16.75 -9.09
N PHE A 241 -6.32 18.05 -9.26
CA PHE A 241 -4.99 18.61 -9.49
C PHE A 241 -4.90 20.01 -8.89
N VAL A 242 -3.78 20.30 -8.25
CA VAL A 242 -3.44 21.65 -7.77
C VAL A 242 -2.05 21.97 -8.30
N SER A 243 -1.91 22.98 -9.16
CA SER A 243 -0.61 23.30 -9.72
C SER A 243 0.38 23.72 -8.61
N ALA A 244 1.67 23.43 -8.79
CA ALA A 244 2.72 23.87 -7.87
C ALA A 244 2.68 25.37 -7.62
N ALA A 245 2.40 26.16 -8.67
CA ALA A 245 2.24 27.62 -8.58
C ALA A 245 1.04 28.05 -7.71
N ASP A 246 -0.10 27.31 -7.80
CA ASP A 246 -1.27 27.61 -6.98
C ASP A 246 -1.04 27.20 -5.52
N VAL A 247 -0.33 26.10 -5.25
CA VAL A 247 0.07 25.73 -3.88
C VAL A 247 0.96 26.83 -3.31
N ASP A 248 2.05 27.18 -3.97
CA ASP A 248 3.00 28.22 -3.51
C ASP A 248 2.34 29.58 -3.29
N LYS A 249 1.36 29.94 -4.11
CA LYS A 249 0.62 31.21 -3.98
C LYS A 249 -0.34 31.23 -2.79
N ASN A 250 -0.97 30.11 -2.47
CA ASN A 250 -2.09 30.06 -1.51
C ASN A 250 -1.69 29.49 -0.15
N ILE A 251 -0.54 28.84 -0.03
CA ILE A 251 -0.07 28.21 1.21
C ILE A 251 0.07 29.25 2.33
N LYS A 252 -0.37 28.88 3.53
CA LYS A 252 -0.35 29.70 4.74
C LYS A 252 0.37 28.95 5.87
N PRO A 253 0.82 29.67 6.92
CA PRO A 253 1.28 29.02 8.15
C PRO A 253 0.19 28.16 8.78
N TYR A 254 0.53 26.97 9.26
CA TYR A 254 -0.40 26.08 9.93
C TYR A 254 -0.94 26.65 11.24
N ASP A 255 -2.23 26.52 11.48
CA ASP A 255 -2.79 26.60 12.83
C ASP A 255 -2.49 25.27 13.56
N LYS A 256 -1.40 25.27 14.33
CA LYS A 256 -0.96 24.09 15.09
C LYS A 256 -1.91 23.73 16.25
N SER A 257 -2.88 24.59 16.57
CA SER A 257 -3.92 24.31 17.57
C SER A 257 -5.11 23.55 17.00
N ALA A 258 -5.31 23.58 15.67
CA ALA A 258 -6.39 22.91 14.98
C ALA A 258 -6.34 21.38 15.15
N ASP A 259 -7.49 20.74 15.29
CA ASP A 259 -7.60 19.29 15.47
C ASP A 259 -7.09 18.53 14.24
N LEU A 260 -7.32 19.08 13.03
CA LEU A 260 -6.77 18.52 11.80
C LEU A 260 -5.25 18.45 11.88
N TYR A 261 -4.59 19.56 12.24
CA TYR A 261 -3.12 19.60 12.34
C TYR A 261 -2.62 18.56 13.34
N LYS A 262 -3.15 18.56 14.57
CA LYS A 262 -2.75 17.63 15.63
C LYS A 262 -2.95 16.17 15.18
N ARG A 263 -4.12 15.85 14.62
CA ARG A 263 -4.45 14.50 14.19
C ARG A 263 -3.50 13.97 13.11
N TYR A 264 -3.20 14.78 12.10
CA TYR A 264 -2.46 14.33 10.93
C TYR A 264 -0.95 14.65 10.96
N THR A 265 -0.46 15.20 12.09
CA THR A 265 0.96 15.24 12.45
C THR A 265 1.31 14.31 13.62
N ALA A 266 0.30 13.64 14.22
CA ALA A 266 0.51 12.68 15.30
C ALA A 266 1.36 11.49 14.82
N MET A 267 2.26 11.03 15.70
CA MET A 267 3.19 9.92 15.44
C MET A 267 2.75 8.62 16.14
N GLU A 268 1.60 8.62 16.81
CA GLU A 268 1.04 7.46 17.54
C GLU A 268 0.04 6.69 16.67
N ALA A 269 0.28 6.64 15.36
CA ALA A 269 -0.52 5.84 14.44
C ALA A 269 0.26 4.57 14.05
N PRO A 270 -0.42 3.43 13.84
CA PRO A 270 0.25 2.23 13.35
C PRO A 270 1.02 2.51 12.06
N HIS A 271 2.20 1.93 11.94
CA HIS A 271 3.10 2.14 10.79
C HIS A 271 3.44 3.60 10.46
N VAL A 272 3.33 4.50 11.43
CA VAL A 272 3.85 5.87 11.35
C VAL A 272 4.96 6.01 12.38
N VAL A 273 6.15 6.31 11.93
CA VAL A 273 7.36 6.34 12.78
C VAL A 273 8.07 7.68 12.65
N ARG A 274 8.65 8.15 13.76
CA ARG A 274 9.42 9.39 13.79
C ARG A 274 10.77 9.21 13.08
N LEU A 275 11.00 10.00 12.05
CA LEU A 275 12.18 9.97 11.19
C LEU A 275 12.85 11.36 11.08
N ASP A 276 12.84 12.15 12.15
CA ASP A 276 13.25 13.56 12.16
C ASP A 276 14.64 13.79 11.53
N SER A 277 15.63 12.98 11.89
CA SER A 277 17.00 13.12 11.35
C SER A 277 17.06 12.85 9.85
N LEU A 278 16.37 11.82 9.38
CA LEU A 278 16.31 11.49 7.95
C LEU A 278 15.53 12.56 7.19
N ALA A 279 14.37 12.97 7.71
CA ALA A 279 13.55 14.00 7.10
C ALA A 279 14.32 15.31 6.94
N ARG A 280 15.05 15.74 7.96
CA ARG A 280 15.94 16.92 7.88
C ARG A 280 17.10 16.72 6.92
N ALA A 281 17.69 15.55 6.86
CA ALA A 281 18.76 15.27 5.90
C ALA A 281 18.27 15.36 4.44
N ILE A 282 16.99 14.99 4.19
CA ILE A 282 16.37 15.08 2.86
C ILE A 282 16.09 16.53 2.47
N VAL A 283 15.46 17.31 3.37
CA VAL A 283 14.98 18.66 3.02
C VAL A 283 15.99 19.77 3.31
N GLY A 284 17.04 19.50 4.10
CA GLY A 284 18.01 20.51 4.51
C GLY A 284 17.33 21.65 5.28
N ASP A 285 17.63 22.89 4.84
CA ASP A 285 17.08 24.11 5.43
C ASP A 285 15.74 24.56 4.83
N GLU A 286 15.14 23.74 3.95
CA GLU A 286 13.83 24.06 3.33
C GLU A 286 12.73 24.11 4.40
N THR A 287 11.94 25.18 4.40
CA THR A 287 10.85 25.42 5.36
C THR A 287 9.47 25.48 4.72
N ASN A 288 9.40 25.64 3.38
CA ASN A 288 8.13 25.60 2.66
C ASN A 288 7.61 24.15 2.62
N PRO A 289 6.45 23.83 3.24
CA PRO A 289 5.98 22.45 3.33
C PRO A 289 5.65 21.84 1.96
N HIS A 290 5.31 22.63 0.96
CA HIS A 290 5.13 22.16 -0.40
C HIS A 290 6.46 21.67 -1.00
N ARG A 291 7.53 22.47 -0.88
CA ARG A 291 8.87 22.08 -1.34
C ARG A 291 9.44 20.89 -0.56
N GLN A 292 9.16 20.82 0.73
CA GLN A 292 9.49 19.65 1.54
C GLN A 292 8.80 18.38 1.00
N SER A 293 7.52 18.49 0.62
CA SER A 293 6.76 17.37 0.01
C SER A 293 7.41 16.89 -1.29
N GLU A 294 7.80 17.81 -2.17
CA GLU A 294 8.49 17.46 -3.42
C GLU A 294 9.83 16.76 -3.18
N LEU A 295 10.66 17.29 -2.26
CA LEU A 295 11.96 16.70 -1.90
C LEU A 295 11.81 15.30 -1.28
N VAL A 296 10.80 15.10 -0.43
CA VAL A 296 10.50 13.79 0.17
C VAL A 296 10.01 12.81 -0.90
N ALA A 297 9.13 13.25 -1.80
CA ALA A 297 8.69 12.41 -2.91
C ALA A 297 9.86 12.01 -3.81
N ASP A 298 10.74 12.94 -4.17
CA ASP A 298 11.96 12.68 -4.96
C ASP A 298 12.90 11.68 -4.27
N TYR A 299 13.07 11.81 -2.96
CA TYR A 299 13.86 10.86 -2.18
C TYR A 299 13.27 9.44 -2.24
N ILE A 300 11.95 9.30 -2.08
CA ILE A 300 11.27 8.01 -2.10
C ILE A 300 11.29 7.37 -3.50
N MET A 301 11.21 8.19 -4.54
CA MET A 301 11.29 7.71 -5.93
C MET A 301 12.62 7.02 -6.28
N GLN A 302 13.67 7.19 -5.46
CA GLN A 302 14.93 6.44 -5.61
C GLN A 302 14.81 4.96 -5.21
N TYR A 303 13.78 4.58 -4.46
CA TYR A 303 13.54 3.19 -4.08
C TYR A 303 12.82 2.45 -5.21
N PRO A 304 13.38 1.36 -5.76
CA PRO A 304 12.68 0.59 -6.78
C PRO A 304 11.41 -0.05 -6.24
N TRP A 305 10.44 -0.24 -7.11
CA TRP A 305 9.25 -1.00 -6.78
C TRP A 305 9.55 -2.50 -6.75
N ALA A 306 9.02 -3.21 -5.78
CA ALA A 306 9.10 -4.66 -5.69
C ALA A 306 7.77 -5.25 -5.24
N GLY A 307 7.53 -6.50 -5.59
CA GLY A 307 6.34 -7.23 -5.13
C GLY A 307 6.34 -7.37 -3.61
N ALA A 308 5.30 -6.87 -2.98
CA ALA A 308 5.19 -6.79 -1.54
C ALA A 308 5.29 -8.12 -0.83
N ARG A 309 5.91 -8.10 0.32
CA ARG A 309 5.73 -9.03 1.41
C ARG A 309 4.38 -8.72 2.09
N GLU A 310 3.77 -9.72 2.71
CA GLU A 310 2.53 -9.59 3.48
C GLU A 310 2.68 -8.53 4.59
N TYR A 311 1.86 -7.49 4.56
CA TYR A 311 1.98 -6.34 5.47
C TYR A 311 1.81 -6.72 6.95
N SER A 312 0.92 -7.68 7.24
CA SER A 312 0.71 -8.20 8.60
C SER A 312 1.96 -8.83 9.23
N THR A 313 2.94 -9.18 8.42
CA THR A 313 4.22 -9.77 8.87
C THR A 313 5.31 -8.72 9.09
N ILE A 314 5.01 -7.43 8.92
CA ILE A 314 5.94 -6.32 9.05
C ILE A 314 5.55 -5.46 10.24
N LYS A 315 6.39 -5.39 11.27
CA LYS A 315 6.12 -4.58 12.47
C LYS A 315 6.05 -3.09 12.17
N CYS A 316 6.98 -2.58 11.39
CA CYS A 316 7.05 -1.18 11.00
C CYS A 316 7.40 -1.08 9.51
N ILE A 317 6.42 -0.72 8.70
CA ILE A 317 6.57 -0.69 7.25
C ILE A 317 7.57 0.38 6.77
N PRO A 318 7.61 1.63 7.29
CA PRO A 318 8.63 2.59 6.90
C PRO A 318 10.07 2.13 7.17
N GLU A 319 10.32 1.52 8.32
CA GLU A 319 11.64 0.96 8.65
C GLU A 319 12.02 -0.21 7.75
N TYR A 320 11.03 -1.03 7.37
CA TYR A 320 11.22 -2.10 6.39
C TYR A 320 11.69 -1.54 5.04
N VAL A 321 11.00 -0.52 4.50
CA VAL A 321 11.39 0.13 3.23
C VAL A 321 12.80 0.69 3.29
N LEU A 322 13.15 1.38 4.37
CA LEU A 322 14.50 1.96 4.56
C LEU A 322 15.58 0.89 4.62
N ARG A 323 15.31 -0.25 5.25
CA ARG A 323 16.24 -1.36 5.40
C ARG A 323 16.40 -2.17 4.12
N GLU A 324 15.28 -2.56 3.51
CA GLU A 324 15.28 -3.40 2.30
C GLU A 324 15.54 -2.58 1.02
N ARG A 325 15.45 -1.26 1.10
CA ARG A 325 15.69 -0.31 0.01
C ARG A 325 14.77 -0.49 -1.19
N HIS A 326 13.57 -0.98 -0.96
CA HIS A 326 12.51 -1.12 -1.93
C HIS A 326 11.14 -1.12 -1.23
N GLY A 327 10.07 -1.02 -2.00
CA GLY A 327 8.71 -1.13 -1.49
C GLY A 327 7.68 -1.10 -2.61
N ASP A 328 6.47 -1.56 -2.29
CA ASP A 328 5.30 -1.34 -3.16
C ASP A 328 4.59 -0.02 -2.83
N CYS A 329 3.39 0.18 -3.41
CA CYS A 329 2.64 1.42 -3.27
C CYS A 329 2.35 1.80 -1.81
N GLY A 330 1.85 0.87 -1.00
CA GLY A 330 1.50 1.15 0.39
C GLY A 330 2.72 1.34 1.27
N GLN A 331 3.75 0.53 1.05
CA GLN A 331 4.97 0.61 1.82
C GLN A 331 5.66 1.97 1.64
N VAL A 332 5.79 2.45 0.41
CA VAL A 332 6.42 3.78 0.16
C VAL A 332 5.50 4.93 0.57
N SER A 333 4.17 4.76 0.50
CA SER A 333 3.21 5.77 0.99
C SER A 333 3.29 5.97 2.50
N LEU A 334 3.46 4.89 3.29
CA LEU A 334 3.67 4.98 4.73
C LEU A 334 5.01 5.61 5.09
N LEU A 335 6.06 5.37 4.31
CA LEU A 335 7.34 6.08 4.46
C LEU A 335 7.17 7.58 4.18
N TYR A 336 6.46 7.95 3.11
CA TYR A 336 6.15 9.35 2.79
C TYR A 336 5.39 10.03 3.95
N ILE A 337 4.32 9.42 4.45
CA ILE A 337 3.53 9.95 5.56
C ILE A 337 4.39 10.14 6.82
N SER A 338 5.26 9.17 7.15
CA SER A 338 6.16 9.25 8.30
C SER A 338 7.15 10.41 8.18
N LEU A 339 7.74 10.61 7.01
CA LEU A 339 8.66 11.70 6.74
C LEU A 339 7.96 13.07 6.79
N MET A 340 6.79 13.20 6.16
CA MET A 340 6.02 14.46 6.17
C MET A 340 5.59 14.84 7.60
N ARG A 341 5.05 13.88 8.37
CA ARG A 341 4.67 14.13 9.76
C ARG A 341 5.89 14.47 10.64
N SER A 342 7.06 13.88 10.40
CA SER A 342 8.31 14.24 11.08
C SER A 342 8.75 15.68 10.79
N LEU A 343 8.39 16.23 9.64
CA LEU A 343 8.60 17.65 9.30
C LEU A 343 7.51 18.57 9.86
N GLY A 344 6.48 18.02 10.51
CA GLY A 344 5.33 18.78 11.00
C GLY A 344 4.34 19.16 9.90
N VAL A 345 4.35 18.44 8.79
CA VAL A 345 3.39 18.59 7.68
C VAL A 345 2.30 17.53 7.80
N PRO A 346 1.01 17.91 7.91
CA PRO A 346 -0.07 16.94 8.02
C PRO A 346 -0.16 16.06 6.79
N ALA A 347 -0.15 14.75 6.99
CA ALA A 347 -0.27 13.76 5.92
C ALA A 347 -1.13 12.58 6.38
N ARG A 348 -1.88 11.97 5.44
CA ARG A 348 -2.77 10.85 5.71
C ARG A 348 -2.73 9.79 4.62
N TRP A 349 -3.17 8.61 4.99
CA TRP A 349 -3.33 7.46 4.10
C TRP A 349 -4.64 7.49 3.36
N GLU A 350 -4.62 7.05 2.12
CA GLU A 350 -5.79 6.67 1.36
C GLU A 350 -5.47 5.42 0.54
N SER A 351 -6.41 4.48 0.43
CA SER A 351 -6.22 3.27 -0.34
C SER A 351 -7.53 2.68 -0.88
N GLY A 352 -7.38 1.71 -1.77
CA GLY A 352 -8.45 0.99 -2.41
C GLY A 352 -7.97 0.32 -3.69
N TRP A 353 -8.50 0.71 -4.83
CA TRP A 353 -8.12 0.16 -6.12
C TRP A 353 -7.77 1.24 -7.13
N MET A 354 -6.75 0.98 -7.92
CA MET A 354 -6.57 1.57 -9.22
C MET A 354 -7.44 0.82 -10.22
N ILE A 355 -8.26 1.55 -10.97
CA ILE A 355 -9.21 0.97 -11.93
C ILE A 355 -8.97 1.46 -13.37
N HIS A 356 -7.72 1.69 -13.72
CA HIS A 356 -7.34 2.02 -15.08
C HIS A 356 -7.82 0.93 -16.05
N PRO A 357 -8.40 1.27 -17.21
CA PRO A 357 -8.79 0.31 -18.21
C PRO A 357 -7.64 -0.65 -18.57
N GLY A 358 -7.88 -1.96 -18.38
CA GLY A 358 -6.87 -3.00 -18.61
C GLY A 358 -5.77 -3.14 -17.55
N GLU A 359 -5.78 -2.35 -16.49
CA GLU A 359 -4.75 -2.35 -15.45
C GLU A 359 -5.32 -2.21 -14.03
N LYS A 360 -6.35 -2.97 -13.71
CA LYS A 360 -6.98 -2.96 -12.38
C LYS A 360 -6.11 -3.68 -11.35
N ASN A 361 -5.86 -3.02 -10.21
CA ASN A 361 -5.08 -3.59 -9.10
C ASN A 361 -5.40 -2.88 -7.78
N TYR A 362 -5.10 -3.54 -6.66
CA TYR A 362 -5.00 -2.88 -5.36
C TYR A 362 -4.01 -1.73 -5.42
N HIS A 363 -4.31 -0.62 -4.77
CA HIS A 363 -3.43 0.52 -4.82
C HIS A 363 -3.59 1.43 -3.61
N ASP A 364 -2.45 1.98 -3.17
CA ASP A 364 -2.33 2.82 -1.99
C ASP A 364 -1.58 4.09 -2.34
N TRP A 365 -1.97 5.20 -1.71
CA TRP A 365 -1.35 6.51 -1.88
C TRP A 365 -1.50 7.35 -0.62
N ALA A 366 -0.94 8.55 -0.64
CA ALA A 366 -1.04 9.51 0.44
C ALA A 366 -1.81 10.76 0.02
N GLU A 367 -2.22 11.52 1.00
CA GLU A 367 -2.59 12.93 0.84
C GLU A 367 -1.79 13.78 1.83
N VAL A 368 -1.38 14.95 1.39
CA VAL A 368 -0.71 15.98 2.19
C VAL A 368 -1.62 17.20 2.30
N TYR A 369 -1.67 17.80 3.47
CA TYR A 369 -2.47 19.01 3.70
C TYR A 369 -1.58 20.25 3.69
N PHE A 370 -1.94 21.22 2.88
CA PHE A 370 -1.34 22.55 2.91
C PHE A 370 -2.36 23.57 3.39
N GLU A 371 -2.02 24.29 4.45
CA GLU A 371 -2.91 25.34 4.98
C GLU A 371 -3.20 26.40 3.91
N GLY A 372 -4.47 26.75 3.71
CA GLY A 372 -4.92 27.65 2.66
C GLY A 372 -5.15 27.00 1.29
N VAL A 373 -4.76 25.73 1.11
CA VAL A 373 -4.96 24.94 -0.12
C VAL A 373 -5.92 23.77 0.11
N GLY A 374 -5.71 23.04 1.22
CA GLY A 374 -6.43 21.81 1.55
C GLY A 374 -5.63 20.53 1.29
N TRP A 375 -6.31 19.40 1.20
CA TRP A 375 -5.71 18.09 0.91
C TRP A 375 -5.30 17.97 -0.56
N VAL A 376 -4.06 17.58 -0.79
CA VAL A 376 -3.48 17.33 -2.12
C VAL A 376 -3.07 15.86 -2.19
N PRO A 377 -3.59 15.07 -3.14
CA PRO A 377 -3.19 13.68 -3.32
C PRO A 377 -1.74 13.58 -3.79
N VAL A 378 -1.02 12.58 -3.25
CA VAL A 378 0.38 12.28 -3.62
C VAL A 378 0.53 10.77 -3.76
N ASP A 379 0.88 10.32 -4.97
CA ASP A 379 1.16 8.91 -5.26
C ASP A 379 2.64 8.75 -5.62
N VAL A 380 3.46 8.56 -4.60
CA VAL A 380 4.92 8.42 -4.77
C VAL A 380 5.32 7.16 -5.54
N SER A 381 4.41 6.20 -5.69
CA SER A 381 4.68 4.96 -6.43
C SER A 381 4.58 5.13 -7.95
N PHE A 382 3.85 6.15 -8.44
CA PHE A 382 3.79 6.47 -9.86
C PHE A 382 4.98 7.32 -10.35
N GLY A 383 5.68 7.97 -9.45
CA GLY A 383 6.92 8.68 -9.76
C GLY A 383 6.73 9.88 -10.71
N ARG A 384 7.75 10.13 -11.50
CA ARG A 384 7.78 11.19 -12.53
C ARG A 384 7.80 10.60 -13.92
N TYR A 385 7.07 11.21 -14.85
CA TYR A 385 7.05 10.77 -16.23
C TYR A 385 8.16 11.40 -17.06
N GLY A 386 9.00 10.55 -17.67
CA GLY A 386 10.14 10.96 -18.50
C GLY A 386 9.74 11.37 -19.91
N ASN A 387 8.67 10.80 -20.45
CA ASN A 387 8.25 10.93 -21.86
C ASN A 387 7.24 12.06 -22.13
N THR A 388 7.20 13.07 -21.25
CA THR A 388 6.39 14.29 -21.49
C THR A 388 7.22 15.53 -21.23
N SER A 389 7.04 16.56 -22.08
CA SER A 389 7.63 17.89 -21.90
C SER A 389 6.76 18.81 -21.05
N ASP A 390 5.52 18.41 -20.75
CA ASP A 390 4.60 19.15 -19.89
C ASP A 390 5.03 18.96 -18.43
N ALA A 391 5.41 20.04 -17.76
CA ALA A 391 5.91 20.02 -16.39
C ALA A 391 4.86 19.50 -15.40
N ASP A 392 3.58 19.91 -15.55
CA ASP A 392 2.50 19.46 -14.69
C ASP A 392 2.21 17.96 -14.92
N ALA A 393 2.21 17.50 -16.16
CA ALA A 393 2.02 16.10 -16.48
C ALA A 393 3.17 15.23 -15.93
N ARG A 394 4.41 15.75 -15.98
CA ARG A 394 5.58 15.06 -15.47
C ARG A 394 5.48 14.77 -13.97
N THR A 395 4.98 15.72 -13.19
CA THR A 395 4.90 15.66 -11.72
C THR A 395 3.47 15.49 -11.21
N PHE A 396 2.55 15.08 -12.08
CA PHE A 396 1.11 15.04 -11.78
C PHE A 396 0.79 14.34 -10.47
N TYR A 397 1.34 13.17 -10.24
CA TYR A 397 1.06 12.39 -9.03
C TYR A 397 1.73 12.88 -7.74
N SER A 398 2.50 13.97 -7.81
CA SER A 398 2.92 14.73 -6.62
C SER A 398 1.93 15.85 -6.26
N HIS A 399 0.96 16.16 -7.12
CA HIS A 399 0.06 17.31 -6.99
C HIS A 399 -1.39 16.97 -7.34
N GLY A 400 -1.70 15.71 -7.60
CA GLY A 400 -3.01 15.31 -8.06
C GLY A 400 -3.22 13.81 -8.18
N MET A 401 -4.43 13.48 -8.64
CA MET A 401 -4.89 12.11 -8.86
C MET A 401 -5.83 12.06 -10.05
N ASP A 402 -5.72 11.02 -10.87
CA ASP A 402 -6.65 10.75 -11.95
C ASP A 402 -8.03 10.27 -11.46
N ALA A 403 -9.00 10.18 -12.36
CA ALA A 403 -10.38 9.80 -12.08
C ALA A 403 -10.64 8.29 -12.12
N HIS A 404 -9.60 7.45 -12.05
CA HIS A 404 -9.71 5.99 -12.11
C HIS A 404 -9.30 5.36 -10.78
N ARG A 405 -9.95 5.77 -9.70
CA ARG A 405 -9.72 5.28 -8.35
C ARG A 405 -11.02 4.81 -7.70
N PHE A 406 -10.89 3.78 -6.87
CA PHE A 406 -11.94 3.28 -5.99
C PHE A 406 -11.37 3.34 -4.58
N ALA A 407 -11.42 4.53 -3.96
CA ALA A 407 -10.91 4.76 -2.62
C ALA A 407 -11.91 4.25 -1.58
N THR A 408 -11.44 3.39 -0.67
CA THR A 408 -12.27 2.73 0.33
C THR A 408 -11.76 2.91 1.77
N ASN A 409 -10.51 3.36 1.93
CA ASN A 409 -9.87 3.52 3.23
C ASN A 409 -9.28 4.92 3.39
N LYS A 410 -9.44 5.52 4.57
CA LYS A 410 -8.87 6.82 4.95
C LYS A 410 -7.95 6.72 6.19
N GLY A 411 -7.37 5.57 6.38
CA GLY A 411 -6.44 5.25 7.46
C GLY A 411 -6.02 3.80 7.41
N VAL A 412 -5.14 3.40 8.31
CA VAL A 412 -4.58 2.06 8.40
C VAL A 412 -4.94 1.41 9.74
N CYS A 413 -4.97 0.07 9.76
CA CYS A 413 -5.12 -0.76 10.97
C CYS A 413 -6.40 -0.46 11.79
N GLY A 414 -7.41 0.17 11.19
CA GLY A 414 -8.68 0.44 11.87
C GLY A 414 -9.54 -0.81 12.03
N ASP A 415 -10.43 -0.78 13.02
CA ASP A 415 -11.45 -1.81 13.18
C ASP A 415 -12.48 -1.72 12.07
N LEU A 416 -13.05 -2.87 11.67
CA LEU A 416 -14.20 -2.91 10.78
C LEU A 416 -15.50 -2.64 11.54
N TYR A 417 -16.53 -2.25 10.81
CA TYR A 417 -17.88 -2.13 11.37
C TYR A 417 -18.87 -2.97 10.53
N PRO A 418 -19.69 -3.85 11.15
CA PRO A 418 -19.65 -4.26 12.57
C PRO A 418 -18.27 -4.83 12.96
N ALA A 419 -17.91 -4.73 14.24
CA ALA A 419 -16.59 -5.14 14.71
C ALA A 419 -16.33 -6.62 14.41
N LYS A 420 -15.14 -6.91 13.86
CA LYS A 420 -14.63 -8.25 13.67
C LYS A 420 -14.12 -8.80 15.00
N ARG A 421 -14.34 -10.09 15.26
CA ARG A 421 -13.93 -10.73 16.51
C ARG A 421 -12.50 -11.28 16.45
N PHE A 422 -12.08 -11.68 15.26
CA PHE A 422 -10.78 -12.32 15.05
C PHE A 422 -9.86 -11.41 14.23
N VAL A 423 -8.57 -11.75 14.20
CA VAL A 423 -7.57 -11.01 13.43
C VAL A 423 -7.98 -10.92 11.95
N ARG A 424 -7.71 -9.76 11.36
CA ARG A 424 -8.03 -9.50 9.96
C ARG A 424 -7.04 -10.21 9.03
N SER A 425 -7.50 -10.56 7.83
CA SER A 425 -6.65 -11.02 6.74
C SER A 425 -5.76 -9.89 6.21
N GLU A 426 -6.34 -8.70 5.99
CA GLU A 426 -5.63 -7.47 5.66
C GLU A 426 -5.53 -6.61 6.91
N THR A 427 -4.42 -6.67 7.64
CA THR A 427 -4.28 -5.98 8.95
C THR A 427 -3.99 -4.49 8.84
N VAL A 428 -3.49 -4.01 7.70
CA VAL A 428 -3.10 -2.61 7.49
C VAL A 428 -4.16 -1.85 6.70
N ASP A 429 -4.44 -2.29 5.51
CA ASP A 429 -5.45 -1.77 4.61
C ASP A 429 -6.72 -2.62 4.59
N PHE A 430 -7.61 -2.38 3.63
CA PHE A 430 -8.82 -3.16 3.44
C PHE A 430 -9.28 -3.04 1.97
N GLN A 431 -8.93 -4.01 1.14
CA GLN A 431 -9.10 -3.94 -0.31
C GLN A 431 -9.78 -5.18 -0.90
N ALA A 432 -9.48 -6.38 -0.37
CA ALA A 432 -10.02 -7.65 -0.85
C ALA A 432 -11.30 -8.08 -0.13
N GLY A 433 -11.51 -7.55 1.08
CA GLY A 433 -12.56 -7.99 1.97
C GLY A 433 -12.05 -8.87 3.11
N GLU A 434 -12.95 -9.24 4.01
CA GLU A 434 -12.67 -10.04 5.20
C GLU A 434 -13.79 -11.05 5.44
N VAL A 435 -13.41 -12.21 5.96
CA VAL A 435 -14.34 -13.29 6.28
C VAL A 435 -14.04 -13.86 7.66
N GLU A 436 -15.07 -14.07 8.47
CA GLU A 436 -14.96 -14.84 9.72
C GLU A 436 -16.16 -15.75 9.93
N CYS A 437 -15.96 -16.79 10.72
CA CYS A 437 -17.03 -17.59 11.30
C CYS A 437 -17.10 -17.40 12.82
N SER A 438 -17.95 -18.13 13.53
CA SER A 438 -18.06 -18.00 14.99
C SER A 438 -16.80 -18.44 15.73
N ARG A 439 -15.94 -19.24 15.10
CA ARG A 439 -14.78 -19.91 15.69
C ARG A 439 -13.42 -19.32 15.29
N GLY A 440 -13.37 -18.49 14.24
CA GLY A 440 -12.12 -17.91 13.78
C GLY A 440 -12.23 -17.06 12.53
N ASN A 441 -11.12 -16.43 12.17
CA ASN A 441 -10.96 -15.78 10.88
C ASN A 441 -10.74 -16.83 9.78
N LEU A 442 -11.37 -16.63 8.61
CA LEU A 442 -11.06 -17.38 7.41
C LEU A 442 -10.01 -16.60 6.62
N PHE A 443 -8.83 -17.22 6.45
CA PHE A 443 -7.76 -16.66 5.64
C PHE A 443 -7.82 -17.17 4.20
N TYR A 444 -7.11 -16.55 3.28
CA TYR A 444 -6.84 -17.13 1.97
C TYR A 444 -6.12 -18.48 2.11
N PRO A 445 -6.48 -19.52 1.39
CA PRO A 445 -7.42 -19.65 0.28
C PRO A 445 -8.83 -20.14 0.68
N GLY A 446 -9.29 -19.90 1.90
CA GLY A 446 -10.60 -20.36 2.39
C GLY A 446 -11.80 -19.67 1.74
N TRP A 447 -11.57 -18.65 0.92
CA TRP A 447 -12.58 -17.88 0.21
C TRP A 447 -11.96 -17.11 -0.97
N ASP A 448 -12.80 -16.72 -1.93
CA ASP A 448 -12.41 -15.94 -3.09
C ASP A 448 -13.14 -14.59 -3.09
N SER A 449 -12.48 -13.52 -3.55
CA SER A 449 -13.12 -12.24 -3.81
C SER A 449 -12.99 -11.83 -5.27
N SER A 450 -13.99 -11.12 -5.76
CA SER A 450 -14.00 -10.59 -7.12
C SER A 450 -14.50 -9.16 -7.13
N PHE A 451 -13.76 -8.28 -7.81
CA PHE A 451 -14.15 -6.91 -8.10
C PHE A 451 -14.23 -6.74 -9.63
N THR A 452 -15.43 -6.53 -10.15
CA THR A 452 -15.71 -6.44 -11.59
C THR A 452 -16.24 -5.05 -11.93
N LEU A 453 -15.58 -4.34 -12.84
CA LEU A 453 -16.12 -3.12 -13.42
C LEU A 453 -17.19 -3.47 -14.46
N LEU A 454 -18.40 -2.93 -14.29
CA LEU A 454 -19.55 -3.15 -15.19
C LEU A 454 -19.64 -2.03 -16.24
N SER A 455 -19.38 -0.78 -15.83
CA SER A 455 -19.18 0.34 -16.75
C SER A 455 -18.29 1.42 -16.10
N VAL A 456 -17.59 2.17 -16.96
CA VAL A 456 -16.84 3.39 -16.60
C VAL A 456 -17.17 4.42 -17.67
N GLU A 457 -17.99 5.39 -17.33
CA GLU A 457 -18.55 6.35 -18.29
C GLU A 457 -18.13 7.78 -17.90
N PRO A 458 -17.61 8.58 -18.84
CA PRO A 458 -17.26 9.95 -18.53
C PRO A 458 -18.51 10.77 -18.17
N VAL A 459 -18.38 11.61 -17.16
CA VAL A 459 -19.40 12.57 -16.72
C VAL A 459 -18.94 13.97 -17.12
N GLU A 460 -19.87 14.78 -17.63
CA GLU A 460 -19.62 16.20 -17.90
C GLU A 460 -19.80 17.02 -16.60
N TYR A 461 -18.79 17.83 -16.29
CA TYR A 461 -18.75 18.73 -15.13
C TYR A 461 -18.69 20.18 -15.59
#